data_e4f47d17ac8023411fdb0576af9b30ce
#
_entry.id   e4f47d17ac8023411fdb0576af9b30ce
#
_cell.length_a   1.000
_cell.length_b   1.000
_cell.length_c   1.000
_cell.angle_alpha   90.00
_cell.angle_beta   90.00
_cell.angle_gamma   90.00
#
_symmetry.space_group_name_H-M   'P 1'
#
loop_
_entity.id
_entity.type
_entity.pdbx_description
1 polymer ?
#
loop_
_entity_poly.entity_id
_entity_poly.type
_entity_poly.pdbx_seq_one_letter_code
_entity_poly.pdbx_strand_id
1 'polypeptide(L)'
;MRLRIVHQLSLLMLGGVLLAVAAVGGVVVWNLQTGFSDYLRARDEQQLNRFVQVVAERATGLADPAQGSAALPMRELMDEFLHCEGLTPPADWRPPQRRDRPPPPGEFRREGGPPPPRAGLSPPERADAPPPVRPRAAGPDGLTQRIQVVDPHGRHLGGPRFPPERTLLQEPVRVGGQVVAIARMLPSAELAGVDARFLRRQYTGLALAAAGSLAVALLAAWLAARWLGRPLRTVQAATRRIASGELGLVVPEHGSQEMADLIADVNRMAASLQTLEGARRRWIAQMSHELRTPLSVLLGELESIQDGARQPTPAVVANLRAEVLQLVRLVNDLHTLSMADLGALACEFADGDATAALTRAVQRFSVRADKAGLALHLQAGPPVRARWDFGRIEQLLTNLLENSLRYTTAPGQVRVQWAVTADTLELRVDDSLPGVAPEDLGQVFDPLFRADKARQRRHGGHGAAGANEAIGGSGLGLSISRAIVQAHHGRIDAHASDLGGLCVAVSLPLNPEAA
;
A
#
# COMPACT_ATOMS: atom_id res chain seq x y z
N MET A 1 1.56 19.39 -4.82
CA MET A 1 1.20 18.76 -3.52
C MET A 1 0.92 17.27 -3.75
N ARG A 2 1.76 16.35 -3.25
CA ARG A 2 1.48 14.91 -3.34
C ARG A 2 0.49 14.56 -2.23
N LEU A 3 -0.74 14.22 -2.61
CA LEU A 3 -1.74 13.72 -1.68
C LEU A 3 -1.23 12.43 -1.01
N ARG A 4 -1.42 12.31 0.30
CA ARG A 4 -1.06 11.07 1.02
C ARG A 4 -1.90 9.91 0.49
N ILE A 5 -1.32 8.72 0.35
CA ILE A 5 -1.97 7.50 -0.18
C ILE A 5 -3.35 7.26 0.46
N VAL A 6 -3.48 7.53 1.76
CA VAL A 6 -4.75 7.44 2.51
C VAL A 6 -5.82 8.38 1.94
N HIS A 7 -5.46 9.61 1.55
CA HIS A 7 -6.41 10.57 0.95
C HIS A 7 -6.79 10.17 -0.47
N GLN A 8 -5.85 9.59 -1.23
CA GLN A 8 -6.12 9.06 -2.57
C GLN A 8 -7.10 7.88 -2.52
N LEU A 9 -6.89 6.94 -1.59
CA LEU A 9 -7.78 5.79 -1.40
C LEU A 9 -9.18 6.23 -0.94
N SER A 10 -9.24 7.18 0.01
CA SER A 10 -10.51 7.74 0.48
C SER A 10 -11.26 8.48 -0.62
N LEU A 11 -10.56 9.24 -1.47
CA LEU A 11 -11.15 9.92 -2.63
C LEU A 11 -11.65 8.94 -3.69
N LEU A 12 -10.92 7.86 -3.97
CA LEU A 12 -11.33 6.81 -4.89
C LEU A 12 -12.58 6.08 -4.38
N MET A 13 -12.62 5.70 -3.10
CA MET A 13 -13.80 5.08 -2.48
C MET A 13 -15.00 6.02 -2.50
N LEU A 14 -14.81 7.29 -2.13
CA LEU A 14 -15.88 8.30 -2.15
C LEU A 14 -16.39 8.52 -3.58
N GLY A 15 -15.48 8.63 -4.56
CA GLY A 15 -15.83 8.76 -5.98
C GLY A 15 -16.62 7.56 -6.50
N GLY A 16 -16.21 6.35 -6.15
CA GLY A 16 -16.92 5.12 -6.51
C GLY A 16 -18.34 5.05 -5.93
N VAL A 17 -18.51 5.41 -4.66
CA VAL A 17 -19.84 5.45 -4.01
C VAL A 17 -20.71 6.53 -4.61
N LEU A 18 -20.19 7.74 -4.84
CA LEU A 18 -20.93 8.82 -5.48
C LEU A 18 -21.39 8.43 -6.88
N LEU A 19 -20.53 7.79 -7.67
CA LEU A 19 -20.86 7.31 -9.01
C LEU A 19 -21.94 6.23 -8.96
N ALA A 20 -21.84 5.27 -8.04
CA ALA A 20 -22.84 4.21 -7.86
C ALA A 20 -24.21 4.79 -7.43
N VAL A 21 -24.22 5.72 -6.46
CA VAL A 21 -25.45 6.39 -6.01
C VAL A 21 -26.08 7.22 -7.14
N ALA A 22 -25.27 7.92 -7.93
CA ALA A 22 -25.74 8.70 -9.08
C ALA A 22 -26.31 7.79 -10.18
N ALA A 23 -25.64 6.66 -10.48
CA ALA A 23 -26.08 5.70 -11.50
C ALA A 23 -27.40 5.04 -11.09
N VAL A 24 -27.48 4.50 -9.87
CA VAL A 24 -28.71 3.86 -9.36
C VAL A 24 -29.84 4.88 -9.25
N GLY A 25 -29.56 6.06 -8.71
CA GLY A 25 -30.52 7.16 -8.61
C GLY A 25 -31.05 7.59 -9.97
N GLY A 26 -30.17 7.74 -10.96
CA GLY A 26 -30.53 8.06 -12.34
C GLY A 26 -31.46 7.02 -12.99
N VAL A 27 -31.11 5.72 -12.84
CA VAL A 27 -31.95 4.62 -13.35
C VAL A 27 -33.31 4.58 -12.68
N VAL A 28 -33.37 4.78 -11.36
CA VAL A 28 -34.65 4.80 -10.61
C VAL A 28 -35.51 5.98 -11.04
N VAL A 29 -34.92 7.17 -11.16
CA VAL A 29 -35.66 8.37 -11.62
C VAL A 29 -36.16 8.18 -13.05
N TRP A 30 -35.32 7.68 -13.94
CA TRP A 30 -35.72 7.40 -15.34
C TRP A 30 -36.86 6.37 -15.42
N ASN A 31 -36.73 5.24 -14.69
CA ASN A 31 -37.75 4.19 -14.66
C ASN A 31 -39.08 4.68 -14.05
N LEU A 32 -39.01 5.51 -12.99
CA LEU A 32 -40.22 6.12 -12.41
C LEU A 32 -40.90 7.07 -13.38
N GLN A 33 -40.14 7.87 -14.13
CA GLN A 33 -40.72 8.83 -15.08
C GLN A 33 -41.34 8.13 -16.30
N THR A 34 -40.65 7.16 -16.89
CA THR A 34 -41.12 6.46 -18.07
C THR A 34 -42.21 5.44 -17.72
N GLY A 35 -41.98 4.59 -16.72
CA GLY A 35 -42.93 3.55 -16.34
C GLY A 35 -44.26 4.10 -15.79
N PHE A 36 -44.22 5.23 -15.13
CA PHE A 36 -45.43 5.86 -14.60
C PHE A 36 -46.29 6.52 -15.73
N SER A 37 -45.64 7.17 -16.70
CA SER A 37 -46.33 7.74 -17.85
C SER A 37 -46.98 6.67 -18.71
N ASP A 38 -46.30 5.55 -18.90
CA ASP A 38 -46.83 4.42 -19.67
C ASP A 38 -48.00 3.70 -18.97
N TYR A 39 -47.88 3.55 -17.64
CA TYR A 39 -48.98 3.03 -16.81
C TYR A 39 -50.23 3.91 -16.89
N LEU A 40 -50.06 5.24 -16.77
CA LEU A 40 -51.22 6.17 -16.88
C LEU A 40 -51.85 6.12 -18.26
N ARG A 41 -51.06 6.08 -19.31
CA ARG A 41 -51.56 5.95 -20.70
C ARG A 41 -52.32 4.65 -20.90
N ALA A 42 -51.78 3.52 -20.48
CA ALA A 42 -52.43 2.22 -20.58
C ALA A 42 -53.77 2.18 -19.81
N ARG A 43 -53.81 2.79 -18.61
CA ARG A 43 -55.02 2.93 -17.81
C ARG A 43 -56.07 3.82 -18.51
N ASP A 44 -55.67 4.95 -19.07
CA ASP A 44 -56.54 5.86 -19.78
C ASP A 44 -57.12 5.19 -21.06
N GLU A 45 -56.31 4.45 -21.81
CA GLU A 45 -56.75 3.65 -22.98
C GLU A 45 -57.76 2.58 -22.56
N GLN A 46 -57.51 1.89 -21.46
CA GLN A 46 -58.43 0.86 -20.96
C GLN A 46 -59.78 1.49 -20.52
N GLN A 47 -59.75 2.65 -19.86
CA GLN A 47 -60.97 3.37 -19.46
C GLN A 47 -61.72 3.87 -20.65
N LEU A 48 -61.05 4.43 -21.67
CA LEU A 48 -61.69 4.88 -22.91
C LEU A 48 -62.34 3.74 -23.65
N ASN A 49 -61.68 2.59 -23.76
CA ASN A 49 -62.22 1.39 -24.43
C ASN A 49 -63.50 0.88 -23.73
N ARG A 50 -63.50 0.83 -22.39
CA ARG A 50 -64.71 0.47 -21.62
C ARG A 50 -65.85 1.48 -21.81
N PHE A 51 -65.52 2.76 -21.80
CA PHE A 51 -66.52 3.81 -22.08
C PHE A 51 -67.13 3.63 -23.49
N VAL A 52 -66.30 3.35 -24.51
CA VAL A 52 -66.74 3.07 -25.89
C VAL A 52 -67.69 1.87 -25.95
N GLN A 53 -67.44 0.79 -25.18
CA GLN A 53 -68.35 -0.34 -25.09
C GLN A 53 -69.71 0.02 -24.52
N VAL A 54 -69.73 0.75 -23.38
CA VAL A 54 -71.01 1.22 -22.78
C VAL A 54 -71.79 2.10 -23.75
N VAL A 55 -71.11 2.99 -24.47
CA VAL A 55 -71.75 3.87 -25.46
C VAL A 55 -72.24 3.05 -26.66
N ALA A 56 -71.52 2.05 -27.12
CA ALA A 56 -71.90 1.21 -28.25
C ALA A 56 -73.14 0.33 -27.94
N GLU A 57 -73.20 -0.26 -26.74
CA GLU A 57 -74.36 -1.02 -26.24
C GLU A 57 -75.62 -0.17 -26.19
N ARG A 58 -75.51 1.05 -25.70
CA ARG A 58 -76.66 1.97 -25.60
C ARG A 58 -77.07 2.54 -26.95
N ALA A 59 -76.09 2.82 -27.84
CA ALA A 59 -76.35 3.31 -29.19
C ALA A 59 -77.08 2.28 -30.06
N THR A 60 -76.93 0.97 -29.84
CA THR A 60 -77.70 -0.07 -30.48
C THR A 60 -79.20 -0.04 -30.15
N GLY A 61 -79.54 0.49 -28.91
CA GLY A 61 -80.95 0.69 -28.52
C GLY A 61 -81.57 2.01 -29.00
N LEU A 62 -80.75 2.93 -29.53
CA LEU A 62 -81.19 4.26 -30.00
C LEU A 62 -81.15 4.41 -31.54
N ALA A 63 -80.73 3.39 -32.27
CA ALA A 63 -80.62 3.42 -33.74
C ALA A 63 -81.95 3.21 -34.43
N ASP A 64 -82.82 4.21 -34.35
CA ASP A 64 -83.94 4.35 -35.32
C ASP A 64 -83.47 5.34 -36.41
N PRO A 65 -83.28 4.89 -37.68
CA PRO A 65 -82.62 5.71 -38.70
C PRO A 65 -83.46 6.85 -39.24
N ALA A 66 -84.65 7.07 -38.66
CA ALA A 66 -85.59 8.10 -39.13
C ALA A 66 -85.58 9.41 -38.32
N GLN A 67 -84.87 9.50 -37.20
CA GLN A 67 -84.78 10.71 -36.39
C GLN A 67 -83.40 11.26 -36.39
N GLY A 68 -83.19 12.38 -37.06
CA GLY A 68 -81.93 13.07 -37.17
C GLY A 68 -81.30 13.37 -35.82
N SER A 69 -80.01 13.09 -35.73
CA SER A 69 -78.99 13.56 -34.77
C SER A 69 -79.55 14.04 -33.41
N ALA A 70 -80.11 13.11 -32.62
CA ALA A 70 -80.42 13.38 -31.21
C ALA A 70 -79.10 13.44 -30.43
N ALA A 71 -78.87 14.52 -29.69
CA ALA A 71 -77.74 14.65 -28.80
C ALA A 71 -77.75 13.47 -27.83
N LEU A 72 -76.66 12.70 -27.80
CA LEU A 72 -76.53 11.57 -26.89
C LEU A 72 -76.73 12.04 -25.44
N PRO A 73 -77.53 11.34 -24.63
CA PRO A 73 -77.73 11.71 -23.21
C PRO A 73 -76.44 11.40 -22.39
N MET A 74 -75.45 12.24 -22.61
CA MET A 74 -74.11 12.08 -22.07
C MET A 74 -74.07 11.92 -20.53
N ARG A 75 -75.09 12.45 -19.87
CA ARG A 75 -75.20 12.33 -18.42
C ARG A 75 -75.58 10.92 -17.99
N GLU A 76 -76.55 10.31 -18.65
CA GLU A 76 -76.99 8.96 -18.36
C GLU A 76 -75.92 7.95 -18.75
N LEU A 77 -75.23 8.13 -19.88
CA LEU A 77 -74.11 7.31 -20.31
C LEU A 77 -72.93 7.37 -19.37
N MET A 78 -72.65 8.55 -18.80
CA MET A 78 -71.56 8.75 -17.83
C MET A 78 -71.92 8.15 -16.47
N ASP A 79 -73.17 8.29 -16.02
CA ASP A 79 -73.63 7.68 -14.76
C ASP A 79 -73.64 6.15 -14.85
N GLU A 80 -74.05 5.59 -15.98
CA GLU A 80 -73.99 4.14 -16.25
C GLU A 80 -72.54 3.62 -16.30
N PHE A 81 -71.65 4.36 -16.98
CA PHE A 81 -70.24 4.03 -17.03
C PHE A 81 -69.58 4.08 -15.62
N LEU A 82 -69.86 5.10 -14.84
CA LEU A 82 -69.34 5.23 -13.46
C LEU A 82 -69.89 4.13 -12.55
N HIS A 83 -71.15 3.70 -12.80
CA HIS A 83 -71.75 2.58 -12.07
C HIS A 83 -71.08 1.25 -12.44
N CYS A 84 -70.81 1.02 -13.69
CA CYS A 84 -70.10 -0.18 -14.19
C CYS A 84 -68.63 -0.25 -13.70
N GLU A 85 -67.97 0.91 -13.48
CA GLU A 85 -66.63 1.00 -12.90
C GLU A 85 -66.61 0.91 -11.35
N GLY A 86 -67.79 0.78 -10.70
CA GLY A 86 -67.89 0.80 -9.23
C GLY A 86 -67.60 2.15 -8.61
N LEU A 87 -67.59 3.23 -9.42
CA LEU A 87 -67.28 4.59 -9.02
C LEU A 87 -68.59 5.38 -8.84
N THR A 88 -69.45 4.95 -7.93
CA THR A 88 -70.70 5.69 -7.62
C THR A 88 -70.32 7.04 -6.98
N PRO A 89 -70.88 8.16 -7.47
CA PRO A 89 -70.70 9.45 -6.85
C PRO A 89 -71.25 9.46 -5.41
N PRO A 90 -70.59 10.11 -4.43
CA PRO A 90 -71.12 10.21 -3.09
C PRO A 90 -72.53 10.76 -3.06
N ALA A 91 -73.39 10.29 -2.12
CA ALA A 91 -74.82 10.57 -2.07
C ALA A 91 -75.17 12.09 -1.98
N ASP A 92 -74.23 12.89 -1.64
CA ASP A 92 -74.32 14.36 -1.51
C ASP A 92 -73.78 15.13 -2.74
N TRP A 93 -73.36 14.39 -3.81
CA TRP A 93 -72.89 15.04 -5.03
C TRP A 93 -74.05 15.73 -5.76
N ARG A 94 -74.11 17.07 -5.70
CA ARG A 94 -75.08 17.89 -6.50
C ARG A 94 -74.31 18.48 -7.68
N PRO A 95 -74.83 18.28 -8.95
CA PRO A 95 -74.26 18.93 -10.10
C PRO A 95 -74.27 20.44 -9.93
N PRO A 96 -73.27 21.20 -10.43
CA PRO A 96 -73.25 22.66 -10.34
C PRO A 96 -74.45 23.22 -11.07
N GLN A 97 -75.35 23.82 -10.28
CA GLN A 97 -76.51 24.58 -10.84
C GLN A 97 -75.90 25.69 -11.69
N ARG A 98 -76.51 25.85 -12.94
CA ARG A 98 -76.27 27.03 -13.78
C ARG A 98 -76.58 28.24 -12.91
N ARG A 99 -75.59 29.02 -12.51
CA ARG A 99 -75.80 30.37 -11.98
C ARG A 99 -76.37 31.20 -13.15
N ASP A 100 -77.55 31.66 -12.96
CA ASP A 100 -78.25 32.59 -13.84
C ASP A 100 -77.34 33.77 -14.22
N ARG A 101 -77.54 34.26 -15.42
CA ARG A 101 -76.93 35.43 -16.02
C ARG A 101 -76.85 36.56 -15.00
N PRO A 102 -75.76 37.33 -14.96
CA PRO A 102 -75.75 38.60 -14.22
C PRO A 102 -76.85 39.53 -14.82
N PRO A 103 -77.50 40.29 -13.97
CA PRO A 103 -78.53 41.26 -14.46
C PRO A 103 -77.86 42.35 -15.32
N PRO A 104 -78.63 42.95 -16.27
CA PRO A 104 -78.10 43.97 -17.15
C PRO A 104 -77.73 45.24 -16.35
N PRO A 105 -76.71 46.02 -16.80
CA PRO A 105 -76.30 47.25 -16.11
C PRO A 105 -77.30 48.33 -16.36
N GLY A 106 -77.94 48.80 -15.27
CA GLY A 106 -78.84 49.95 -15.35
C GLY A 106 -79.62 50.15 -14.06
N GLU A 107 -79.34 51.27 -13.41
CA GLU A 107 -80.00 51.98 -12.37
C GLU A 107 -79.29 52.10 -11.03
N PHE A 108 -78.42 53.10 -11.02
CA PHE A 108 -77.95 53.70 -9.77
C PHE A 108 -78.97 54.64 -9.24
N ARG A 109 -79.65 54.34 -8.14
CA ARG A 109 -80.29 55.29 -7.30
C ARG A 109 -79.30 55.83 -6.27
N ARG A 110 -79.15 57.17 -6.30
CA ARG A 110 -78.43 57.97 -5.30
C ARG A 110 -79.20 57.99 -3.99
N GLU A 111 -78.60 57.66 -2.88
CA GLU A 111 -78.93 58.24 -1.59
C GLU A 111 -77.61 58.42 -0.80
N GLY A 112 -77.46 59.70 -0.35
CA GLY A 112 -76.23 60.18 0.24
C GLY A 112 -76.17 59.96 1.76
N GLY A 113 -74.99 59.77 2.24
CA GLY A 113 -74.63 59.87 3.66
C GLY A 113 -73.14 60.14 3.78
N PRO A 114 -72.68 60.95 4.74
CA PRO A 114 -71.31 61.46 4.81
C PRO A 114 -70.31 60.35 5.31
N PRO A 115 -69.03 60.47 4.94
CA PRO A 115 -68.03 59.48 5.29
C PRO A 115 -67.48 59.68 6.71
N PRO A 116 -67.12 58.60 7.45
CA PRO A 116 -66.37 58.69 8.69
C PRO A 116 -64.85 58.86 8.44
N PRO A 117 -64.09 59.32 9.45
CA PRO A 117 -62.73 59.87 9.28
C PRO A 117 -61.65 58.84 9.09
N ARG A 118 -60.63 59.28 8.38
CA ARG A 118 -59.37 58.54 8.06
C ARG A 118 -58.52 58.27 9.30
N ALA A 119 -58.11 57.05 9.50
CA ALA A 119 -57.01 56.72 10.35
C ALA A 119 -56.05 55.73 9.59
N GLY A 120 -54.77 56.09 9.54
CA GLY A 120 -53.65 55.18 9.44
C GLY A 120 -53.27 54.67 8.04
N LEU A 121 -52.29 55.31 7.44
CA LEU A 121 -51.57 54.86 6.26
C LEU A 121 -50.81 53.53 6.53
N SER A 122 -51.13 52.48 5.76
CA SER A 122 -50.26 51.32 5.52
C SER A 122 -49.99 51.25 4.03
N PRO A 123 -48.76 50.79 3.61
CA PRO A 123 -48.32 50.87 2.22
C PRO A 123 -49.05 49.87 1.31
N PRO A 124 -49.06 50.12 -0.02
CA PRO A 124 -49.90 49.36 -0.95
C PRO A 124 -49.38 47.95 -1.16
N GLU A 125 -50.22 47.02 -0.76
CA GLU A 125 -50.12 45.62 -1.11
C GLU A 125 -50.39 45.44 -2.62
N ARG A 126 -49.52 44.82 -3.34
CA ARG A 126 -49.64 44.51 -4.77
C ARG A 126 -50.92 43.74 -5.04
N ALA A 127 -51.92 44.40 -5.49
CA ALA A 127 -53.07 43.82 -6.17
C ALA A 127 -52.65 43.55 -7.62
N ASP A 128 -52.79 42.28 -8.04
CA ASP A 128 -53.08 41.77 -9.37
C ASP A 128 -52.38 40.46 -9.63
N ALA A 129 -52.75 39.46 -8.84
CA ALA A 129 -52.78 38.11 -9.35
C ALA A 129 -54.21 37.59 -9.26
N PRO A 130 -54.82 37.09 -10.34
CA PRO A 130 -56.13 36.48 -10.25
C PRO A 130 -56.08 35.32 -9.26
N PRO A 131 -57.10 35.14 -8.40
CA PRO A 131 -57.10 34.07 -7.43
C PRO A 131 -56.89 32.74 -8.16
N PRO A 132 -56.06 31.82 -7.63
CA PRO A 132 -55.85 30.53 -8.25
C PRO A 132 -57.22 29.89 -8.39
N VAL A 133 -57.60 29.57 -9.64
CA VAL A 133 -58.81 28.80 -9.97
C VAL A 133 -58.64 27.47 -9.24
N ARG A 134 -59.27 27.34 -8.08
CA ARG A 134 -59.38 26.06 -7.40
C ARG A 134 -60.07 25.10 -8.35
N PRO A 135 -59.49 23.99 -8.77
CA PRO A 135 -60.19 23.00 -9.57
C PRO A 135 -61.41 22.57 -8.76
N ARG A 136 -62.60 22.85 -9.30
CA ARG A 136 -63.85 22.34 -8.75
C ARG A 136 -63.72 20.83 -8.67
N ALA A 137 -64.11 20.28 -7.51
CA ALA A 137 -64.14 18.85 -7.28
C ALA A 137 -64.95 18.19 -8.40
N ALA A 138 -64.21 17.68 -9.38
CA ALA A 138 -64.72 16.68 -10.32
C ALA A 138 -65.01 15.41 -9.51
N GLY A 139 -66.06 14.68 -9.85
CA GLY A 139 -66.34 13.39 -9.21
C GLY A 139 -65.08 12.48 -9.17
N PRO A 140 -65.17 11.35 -8.50
CA PRO A 140 -64.01 10.46 -8.34
C PRO A 140 -63.34 10.24 -9.71
N ASP A 141 -62.11 10.68 -9.83
CA ASP A 141 -61.24 10.66 -11.00
C ASP A 141 -61.41 11.71 -12.12
N GLY A 142 -62.33 12.64 -12.04
CA GLY A 142 -62.52 13.71 -13.05
C GLY A 142 -62.87 13.25 -14.45
N LEU A 143 -63.29 11.98 -14.63
CA LEU A 143 -63.57 11.34 -15.91
C LEU A 143 -64.62 12.08 -16.73
N THR A 144 -65.66 12.59 -16.07
CA THR A 144 -66.73 13.41 -16.70
C THR A 144 -66.23 14.67 -17.40
N GLN A 145 -65.07 15.19 -16.99
CA GLN A 145 -64.45 16.36 -17.59
C GLN A 145 -63.34 16.03 -18.58
N ARG A 146 -63.06 14.74 -18.78
CA ARG A 146 -61.99 14.26 -19.64
C ARG A 146 -62.47 13.57 -20.92
N ILE A 147 -63.74 13.15 -20.98
CA ILE A 147 -64.27 12.41 -22.11
C ILE A 147 -65.23 13.29 -22.92
N GLN A 148 -64.95 13.39 -24.21
CA GLN A 148 -65.77 14.06 -25.22
C GLN A 148 -66.22 13.05 -26.26
N VAL A 149 -67.48 13.16 -26.74
CA VAL A 149 -67.96 12.35 -27.85
C VAL A 149 -68.30 13.28 -29.00
N VAL A 150 -67.81 12.95 -30.19
CA VAL A 150 -68.05 13.67 -31.44
C VAL A 150 -68.61 12.69 -32.51
N ASP A 151 -69.32 13.20 -33.49
CA ASP A 151 -69.73 12.42 -34.65
C ASP A 151 -68.51 12.15 -35.59
N PRO A 152 -68.65 11.28 -36.62
CA PRO A 152 -67.55 11.03 -37.57
C PRO A 152 -67.13 12.30 -38.36
N HIS A 153 -67.97 13.34 -38.40
CA HIS A 153 -67.69 14.62 -39.06
C HIS A 153 -67.13 15.68 -38.11
N GLY A 154 -66.84 15.31 -36.82
CA GLY A 154 -66.27 16.18 -35.83
C GLY A 154 -67.28 17.08 -35.09
N ARG A 155 -68.60 16.91 -35.29
CA ARG A 155 -69.62 17.66 -34.56
C ARG A 155 -69.75 17.11 -33.15
N HIS A 156 -69.84 18.02 -32.19
CA HIS A 156 -69.89 17.70 -30.77
C HIS A 156 -71.25 17.09 -30.38
N LEU A 157 -71.20 15.85 -29.88
CA LEU A 157 -72.38 15.10 -29.42
C LEU A 157 -72.57 15.22 -27.90
N GLY A 158 -71.43 15.30 -27.13
CA GLY A 158 -71.53 15.42 -25.69
C GLY A 158 -70.16 15.54 -25.00
N GLY A 159 -70.18 15.89 -23.72
CA GLY A 159 -68.98 16.09 -22.90
C GLY A 159 -68.35 17.49 -23.00
N PRO A 160 -67.18 17.72 -22.43
CA PRO A 160 -66.46 18.99 -22.51
C PRO A 160 -65.91 19.20 -23.93
N ARG A 161 -65.75 20.47 -24.34
CA ARG A 161 -65.10 20.82 -25.61
C ARG A 161 -63.63 21.04 -25.38
N PHE A 162 -62.77 20.31 -26.09
CA PHE A 162 -61.33 20.49 -26.04
C PHE A 162 -60.83 21.38 -27.18
N PRO A 163 -59.81 22.21 -26.99
CA PRO A 163 -59.12 22.92 -28.05
C PRO A 163 -58.48 21.94 -29.05
N PRO A 164 -58.41 22.28 -30.33
CA PRO A 164 -57.90 21.40 -31.39
C PRO A 164 -56.40 21.09 -31.26
N GLU A 165 -55.67 21.86 -30.47
CA GLU A 165 -54.19 21.74 -30.27
C GLU A 165 -53.80 20.64 -29.27
N ARG A 166 -54.74 20.02 -28.54
CA ARG A 166 -54.42 19.00 -27.54
C ARG A 166 -54.37 17.59 -28.13
N THR A 167 -53.35 16.87 -27.68
CA THR A 167 -53.24 15.45 -28.01
C THR A 167 -54.26 14.65 -27.21
N LEU A 168 -55.30 14.14 -27.88
CA LEU A 168 -56.37 13.35 -27.29
C LEU A 168 -56.23 11.88 -27.66
N LEU A 169 -56.50 10.97 -26.71
CA LEU A 169 -56.73 9.58 -27.01
C LEU A 169 -58.08 9.49 -27.73
N GLN A 170 -58.20 8.74 -28.83
CA GLN A 170 -59.41 8.63 -29.66
C GLN A 170 -59.71 7.17 -29.95
N GLU A 171 -60.96 6.80 -29.67
CA GLU A 171 -61.46 5.45 -30.00
C GLU A 171 -62.80 5.54 -30.73
N PRO A 172 -63.00 4.84 -31.85
CA PRO A 172 -64.22 4.84 -32.59
C PRO A 172 -65.32 3.98 -31.93
N VAL A 173 -66.47 4.55 -31.72
CA VAL A 173 -67.68 3.83 -31.30
C VAL A 173 -68.32 3.19 -32.51
N ARG A 174 -68.34 1.86 -32.56
CA ARG A 174 -68.86 1.06 -33.70
C ARG A 174 -70.18 0.39 -33.31
N VAL A 175 -71.18 0.54 -34.14
CA VAL A 175 -72.45 -0.16 -34.02
C VAL A 175 -72.74 -0.85 -35.34
N GLY A 176 -72.94 -2.15 -35.32
CA GLY A 176 -73.15 -2.93 -36.55
C GLY A 176 -72.04 -2.85 -37.58
N GLY A 177 -70.78 -2.60 -37.13
CA GLY A 177 -69.62 -2.45 -37.99
C GLY A 177 -69.37 -1.03 -38.55
N GLN A 178 -70.34 -0.12 -38.41
CA GLN A 178 -70.21 1.27 -38.85
C GLN A 178 -69.76 2.16 -37.67
N VAL A 179 -68.88 3.16 -37.92
CA VAL A 179 -68.47 4.15 -36.93
C VAL A 179 -69.55 5.21 -36.77
N VAL A 180 -70.24 5.22 -35.63
CA VAL A 180 -71.35 6.15 -35.35
C VAL A 180 -70.90 7.37 -34.54
N ALA A 181 -69.84 7.25 -33.77
CA ALA A 181 -69.23 8.32 -32.98
C ALA A 181 -67.75 8.08 -32.73
N ILE A 182 -67.03 9.07 -32.26
CA ILE A 182 -65.64 8.98 -31.81
C ILE A 182 -65.58 9.49 -30.38
N ALA A 183 -65.17 8.63 -29.45
CA ALA A 183 -64.90 9.05 -28.08
C ALA A 183 -63.45 9.60 -28.00
N ARG A 184 -63.30 10.76 -27.40
CA ARG A 184 -62.02 11.44 -27.22
C ARG A 184 -61.76 11.67 -25.75
N MET A 185 -60.58 11.32 -25.25
CA MET A 185 -60.22 11.47 -23.85
C MET A 185 -58.95 12.28 -23.67
N LEU A 186 -58.96 13.19 -22.73
CA LEU A 186 -57.77 13.93 -22.33
C LEU A 186 -56.93 13.06 -21.42
N PRO A 187 -55.63 12.79 -21.77
CA PRO A 187 -54.75 11.96 -20.96
C PRO A 187 -54.58 12.45 -19.53
N SER A 188 -54.50 11.55 -18.56
CA SER A 188 -54.30 11.85 -17.14
C SER A 188 -52.99 12.63 -16.86
N ALA A 189 -51.98 12.38 -17.66
CA ALA A 189 -50.69 13.04 -17.52
C ALA A 189 -50.73 14.56 -17.65
N GLU A 190 -51.79 15.12 -18.32
CA GLU A 190 -51.98 16.58 -18.43
C GLU A 190 -52.70 17.21 -17.23
N LEU A 191 -53.22 16.40 -16.30
CA LEU A 191 -53.99 16.85 -15.15
C LEU A 191 -53.20 16.88 -13.83
N ALA A 192 -51.95 17.23 -13.91
CA ALA A 192 -50.81 17.18 -12.98
C ALA A 192 -51.02 17.72 -11.52
N GLY A 193 -52.09 17.38 -10.86
CA GLY A 193 -52.31 17.82 -9.46
C GLY A 193 -52.12 16.76 -8.38
N VAL A 194 -52.42 15.47 -8.68
CA VAL A 194 -52.37 14.37 -7.70
C VAL A 194 -50.99 13.72 -7.68
N ASP A 195 -50.30 13.72 -8.80
CA ASP A 195 -49.04 13.02 -9.01
C ASP A 195 -47.83 13.74 -8.40
N ALA A 196 -47.87 15.05 -8.26
CA ALA A 196 -46.79 15.84 -7.66
C ALA A 196 -46.47 15.43 -6.21
N ARG A 197 -47.47 15.01 -5.43
CA ARG A 197 -47.29 14.53 -4.05
C ARG A 197 -46.64 13.16 -4.00
N PHE A 198 -46.99 12.27 -4.91
CA PHE A 198 -46.42 10.93 -5.03
C PHE A 198 -44.94 11.04 -5.46
N LEU A 199 -44.65 11.75 -6.53
CA LEU A 199 -43.30 12.00 -7.02
C LEU A 199 -42.44 12.67 -5.96
N ARG A 200 -42.94 13.68 -5.27
CA ARG A 200 -42.22 14.35 -4.17
C ARG A 200 -41.87 13.39 -3.05
N ARG A 201 -42.76 12.45 -2.69
CA ARG A 201 -42.51 11.45 -1.66
C ARG A 201 -41.45 10.43 -2.11
N GLN A 202 -41.46 10.05 -3.39
CA GLN A 202 -40.45 9.18 -3.98
C GLN A 202 -39.06 9.86 -4.02
N TYR A 203 -39.01 11.12 -4.50
CA TYR A 203 -37.75 11.89 -4.50
C TYR A 203 -37.19 12.15 -3.10
N THR A 204 -38.05 12.40 -2.11
CA THR A 204 -37.57 12.53 -0.72
C THR A 204 -37.02 11.22 -0.17
N GLY A 205 -37.69 10.10 -0.46
CA GLY A 205 -37.18 8.77 -0.08
C GLY A 205 -35.83 8.46 -0.74
N LEU A 206 -35.70 8.74 -2.02
CA LEU A 206 -34.44 8.55 -2.76
C LEU A 206 -33.32 9.46 -2.23
N ALA A 207 -33.64 10.73 -1.95
CA ALA A 207 -32.68 11.67 -1.38
C ALA A 207 -32.20 11.25 0.02
N LEU A 208 -33.10 10.74 0.87
CA LEU A 208 -32.73 10.21 2.19
C LEU A 208 -31.86 8.96 2.08
N ALA A 209 -32.18 8.04 1.15
CA ALA A 209 -31.38 6.84 0.89
C ALA A 209 -29.98 7.21 0.38
N ALA A 210 -29.89 8.18 -0.54
CA ALA A 210 -28.62 8.69 -1.05
C ALA A 210 -27.78 9.37 0.05
N ALA A 211 -28.40 10.19 0.89
CA ALA A 211 -27.73 10.82 2.02
C ALA A 211 -27.23 9.78 3.05
N GLY A 212 -28.04 8.77 3.35
CA GLY A 212 -27.67 7.66 4.22
C GLY A 212 -26.47 6.86 3.67
N SER A 213 -26.53 6.51 2.38
CA SER A 213 -25.42 5.79 1.70
C SER A 213 -24.12 6.60 1.73
N LEU A 214 -24.22 7.92 1.49
CA LEU A 214 -23.07 8.83 1.55
C LEU A 214 -22.50 8.91 2.95
N ALA A 215 -23.33 9.01 3.98
CA ALA A 215 -22.90 9.04 5.38
C ALA A 215 -22.15 7.74 5.78
N VAL A 216 -22.69 6.59 5.39
CA VAL A 216 -22.04 5.27 5.62
C VAL A 216 -20.69 5.19 4.90
N ALA A 217 -20.63 5.65 3.64
CA ALA A 217 -19.39 5.65 2.87
C ALA A 217 -18.33 6.57 3.49
N LEU A 218 -18.70 7.76 3.94
CA LEU A 218 -17.79 8.69 4.63
C LEU A 218 -17.26 8.10 5.94
N LEU A 219 -18.14 7.46 6.72
CA LEU A 219 -17.75 6.78 7.96
C LEU A 219 -16.78 5.62 7.68
N ALA A 220 -17.08 4.78 6.69
CA ALA A 220 -16.22 3.67 6.30
C ALA A 220 -14.86 4.17 5.80
N ALA A 221 -14.83 5.21 4.97
CA ALA A 221 -13.60 5.84 4.49
C ALA A 221 -12.77 6.44 5.66
N TRP A 222 -13.42 7.07 6.64
CA TRP A 222 -12.76 7.60 7.82
C TRP A 222 -12.17 6.50 8.71
N LEU A 223 -12.92 5.41 8.93
CA LEU A 223 -12.45 4.25 9.69
C LEU A 223 -11.25 3.59 8.99
N ALA A 224 -11.35 3.35 7.68
CA ALA A 224 -10.26 2.77 6.89
C ALA A 224 -9.02 3.66 6.91
N ALA A 225 -9.18 4.97 6.75
CA ALA A 225 -8.09 5.95 6.83
C ALA A 225 -7.40 5.95 8.21
N ARG A 226 -8.16 5.76 9.27
CA ARG A 226 -7.65 5.71 10.64
C ARG A 226 -6.95 4.37 10.92
N TRP A 227 -7.52 3.27 10.44
CA TRP A 227 -7.02 1.91 10.67
C TRP A 227 -5.71 1.65 9.90
N LEU A 228 -5.63 2.08 8.64
CA LEU A 228 -4.44 1.90 7.80
C LEU A 228 -3.39 3.00 8.00
N GLY A 229 -3.84 4.23 8.22
CA GLY A 229 -2.95 5.39 8.26
C GLY A 229 -2.12 5.53 9.52
N ARG A 230 -2.59 5.02 10.67
CA ARG A 230 -1.86 5.10 11.94
C ARG A 230 -0.62 4.20 11.95
N PRO A 231 -0.72 2.88 11.71
CA PRO A 231 0.44 1.99 11.69
C PRO A 231 1.51 2.44 10.67
N LEU A 232 1.07 2.85 9.48
CA LEU A 232 2.00 3.31 8.43
C LEU A 232 2.81 4.54 8.87
N ARG A 233 2.20 5.48 9.61
CA ARG A 233 2.92 6.63 10.17
C ARG A 233 3.92 6.22 11.24
N THR A 234 3.59 5.23 12.07
CA THR A 234 4.49 4.69 13.09
C THR A 234 5.71 4.06 12.45
N VAL A 235 5.52 3.21 11.42
CA VAL A 235 6.62 2.62 10.64
C VAL A 235 7.47 3.71 9.97
N GLN A 236 6.85 4.69 9.34
CA GLN A 236 7.57 5.80 8.70
C GLN A 236 8.39 6.61 9.71
N ALA A 237 7.84 6.90 10.89
CA ALA A 237 8.56 7.60 11.95
C ALA A 237 9.73 6.76 12.49
N ALA A 238 9.50 5.46 12.71
CA ALA A 238 10.54 4.53 13.14
C ALA A 238 11.70 4.44 12.13
N THR A 239 11.37 4.26 10.84
CA THR A 239 12.39 4.21 9.78
C THR A 239 13.22 5.50 9.71
N ARG A 240 12.61 6.68 9.92
CA ARG A 240 13.34 7.96 9.99
C ARG A 240 14.26 8.02 11.20
N ARG A 241 13.81 7.54 12.36
CA ARG A 241 14.64 7.49 13.58
C ARG A 241 15.80 6.52 13.42
N ILE A 242 15.57 5.34 12.81
CA ILE A 242 16.63 4.38 12.46
C ILE A 242 17.65 5.05 11.51
N ALA A 243 17.19 5.76 10.48
CA ALA A 243 18.05 6.49 9.55
C ALA A 243 18.85 7.63 10.20
N SER A 244 18.35 8.22 11.31
CA SER A 244 19.08 9.21 12.11
C SER A 244 20.03 8.60 13.15
N GLY A 245 20.15 7.26 13.21
CA GLY A 245 21.08 6.54 14.09
C GLY A 245 20.49 6.01 15.39
N GLU A 246 19.19 6.14 15.61
CA GLU A 246 18.51 5.56 16.77
C GLU A 246 18.16 4.06 16.50
N LEU A 247 19.15 3.18 16.64
CA LEU A 247 19.03 1.77 16.25
C LEU A 247 18.35 0.87 17.30
N GLY A 248 18.26 1.30 18.57
CA GLY A 248 17.64 0.52 19.66
C GLY A 248 16.12 0.59 19.72
N LEU A 249 15.46 1.10 18.69
CA LEU A 249 14.01 1.27 18.64
C LEU A 249 13.32 -0.04 18.25
N VAL A 250 12.37 -0.49 19.08
CA VAL A 250 11.45 -1.59 18.75
C VAL A 250 10.06 -1.02 18.51
N VAL A 251 9.53 -1.25 17.32
CA VAL A 251 8.16 -0.87 16.96
C VAL A 251 7.23 -1.99 17.39
N PRO A 252 6.19 -1.72 18.19
CA PRO A 252 5.23 -2.75 18.58
C PRO A 252 4.40 -3.21 17.39
N GLU A 253 4.20 -4.51 17.27
CA GLU A 253 3.43 -5.14 16.19
C GLU A 253 1.93 -4.89 16.40
N HIS A 254 1.32 -4.11 15.50
CA HIS A 254 -0.09 -3.74 15.53
C HIS A 254 -0.66 -3.66 14.12
N GLY A 255 -1.91 -4.06 13.95
CA GLY A 255 -2.63 -3.92 12.68
C GLY A 255 -2.97 -5.25 12.01
N SER A 256 -3.08 -5.25 10.67
CA SER A 256 -3.26 -6.48 9.90
C SER A 256 -1.99 -7.33 9.92
N GLN A 257 -2.10 -8.58 9.50
CA GLN A 257 -0.97 -9.51 9.45
C GLN A 257 0.17 -8.95 8.57
N GLU A 258 -0.16 -8.38 7.42
CA GLU A 258 0.82 -7.78 6.50
C GLU A 258 1.56 -6.59 7.15
N MET A 259 0.87 -5.86 8.01
CA MET A 259 1.47 -4.74 8.73
C MET A 259 2.36 -5.23 9.87
N ALA A 260 1.97 -6.29 10.56
CA ALA A 260 2.79 -6.93 11.59
C ALA A 260 4.08 -7.52 10.98
N ASP A 261 3.98 -8.18 9.82
CA ASP A 261 5.13 -8.71 9.08
C ASP A 261 6.09 -7.58 8.65
N LEU A 262 5.55 -6.48 8.12
CA LEU A 262 6.34 -5.30 7.77
C LEU A 262 7.05 -4.70 8.99
N ILE A 263 6.38 -4.61 10.14
CA ILE A 263 6.98 -4.11 11.38
C ILE A 263 8.07 -5.06 11.86
N ALA A 264 7.85 -6.37 11.79
CA ALA A 264 8.85 -7.39 12.14
C ALA A 264 10.09 -7.27 11.25
N ASP A 265 9.92 -7.03 9.94
CA ASP A 265 11.04 -6.81 9.01
C ASP A 265 11.83 -5.54 9.36
N VAL A 266 11.15 -4.45 9.67
CA VAL A 266 11.80 -3.20 10.11
C VAL A 266 12.56 -3.40 11.42
N ASN A 267 11.98 -4.12 12.39
CA ASN A 267 12.64 -4.44 13.65
C ASN A 267 13.88 -5.32 13.44
N ARG A 268 13.80 -6.34 12.56
CA ARG A 268 14.96 -7.17 12.18
C ARG A 268 16.07 -6.34 11.54
N MET A 269 15.71 -5.45 10.62
CA MET A 269 16.67 -4.53 9.99
C MET A 269 17.34 -3.63 11.04
N ALA A 270 16.58 -3.04 11.96
CA ALA A 270 17.11 -2.21 13.04
C ALA A 270 18.08 -2.98 13.94
N ALA A 271 17.71 -4.21 14.34
CA ALA A 271 18.58 -5.08 15.15
C ALA A 271 19.88 -5.44 14.43
N SER A 272 19.81 -5.77 13.13
CA SER A 272 20.99 -6.04 12.31
C SER A 272 21.92 -4.84 12.21
N LEU A 273 21.35 -3.64 11.95
CA LEU A 273 22.12 -2.39 11.91
C LEU A 273 22.75 -2.06 13.27
N GLN A 274 22.02 -2.28 14.37
CA GLN A 274 22.54 -2.08 15.73
C GLN A 274 23.73 -3.01 16.01
N THR A 275 23.61 -4.28 15.62
CA THR A 275 24.69 -5.26 15.77
C THR A 275 25.93 -4.86 14.97
N LEU A 276 25.75 -4.46 13.71
CA LEU A 276 26.83 -3.98 12.84
C LEU A 276 27.51 -2.73 13.39
N GLU A 277 26.74 -1.73 13.81
CA GLU A 277 27.30 -0.49 14.39
C GLU A 277 28.01 -0.75 15.73
N GLY A 278 27.45 -1.66 16.55
CA GLY A 278 28.09 -2.11 17.79
C GLY A 278 29.42 -2.82 17.53
N ALA A 279 29.47 -3.69 16.53
CA ALA A 279 30.70 -4.36 16.10
C ALA A 279 31.73 -3.35 15.58
N ARG A 280 31.32 -2.41 14.73
CA ARG A 280 32.16 -1.34 14.21
C ARG A 280 32.76 -0.47 15.31
N ARG A 281 31.94 -0.04 16.29
CA ARG A 281 32.46 0.77 17.43
C ARG A 281 33.46 0.01 18.29
N ARG A 282 33.19 -1.26 18.58
CA ARG A 282 34.14 -2.12 19.32
C ARG A 282 35.43 -2.28 18.55
N TRP A 283 35.37 -2.51 17.24
CA TRP A 283 36.51 -2.63 16.37
C TRP A 283 37.38 -1.37 16.37
N ILE A 284 36.79 -0.16 16.21
CA ILE A 284 37.52 1.11 16.26
C ILE A 284 38.20 1.32 17.62
N ALA A 285 37.48 1.04 18.72
CA ALA A 285 38.03 1.16 20.06
C ALA A 285 39.24 0.23 20.26
N GLN A 286 39.14 -1.00 19.82
CA GLN A 286 40.19 -2.00 19.94
C GLN A 286 41.40 -1.65 19.08
N MET A 287 41.20 -1.15 17.85
CA MET A 287 42.23 -0.63 16.97
C MET A 287 43.03 0.49 17.65
N SER A 288 42.31 1.43 18.28
CA SER A 288 42.93 2.53 19.00
C SER A 288 43.82 2.04 20.15
N HIS A 289 43.41 0.96 20.81
CA HIS A 289 44.22 0.33 21.86
C HIS A 289 45.47 -0.36 21.31
N GLU A 290 45.33 -1.17 20.23
CA GLU A 290 46.43 -1.91 19.60
C GLU A 290 47.47 -0.95 18.97
N LEU A 291 47.06 0.23 18.49
CA LEU A 291 48.00 1.26 18.02
C LEU A 291 48.67 2.03 19.15
N ARG A 292 47.96 2.34 20.25
CA ARG A 292 48.46 3.14 21.35
C ARG A 292 49.60 2.45 22.10
N THR A 293 49.47 1.12 22.28
CA THR A 293 50.47 0.33 23.04
C THR A 293 51.89 0.44 22.45
N PRO A 294 52.14 0.05 21.17
CA PRO A 294 53.48 0.16 20.60
C PRO A 294 53.96 1.62 20.49
N LEU A 295 53.03 2.56 20.22
CA LEU A 295 53.38 3.96 20.16
C LEU A 295 53.85 4.51 21.54
N SER A 296 53.20 4.10 22.63
CA SER A 296 53.64 4.46 23.98
C SER A 296 54.96 3.85 24.36
N VAL A 297 55.23 2.61 23.93
CA VAL A 297 56.54 1.95 24.14
C VAL A 297 57.63 2.69 23.37
N LEU A 298 57.38 3.00 22.09
CA LEU A 298 58.34 3.78 21.27
C LEU A 298 58.64 5.15 21.90
N LEU A 299 57.60 5.86 22.35
CA LEU A 299 57.74 7.17 22.95
C LEU A 299 58.55 7.12 24.25
N GLY A 300 58.23 6.16 25.15
CA GLY A 300 58.92 5.99 26.40
C GLY A 300 60.39 5.56 26.23
N GLU A 301 60.73 4.72 25.25
CA GLU A 301 62.09 4.37 24.90
C GLU A 301 62.86 5.57 24.35
N LEU A 302 62.24 6.39 23.48
CA LEU A 302 62.84 7.59 22.93
C LEU A 302 63.05 8.67 24.03
N GLU A 303 62.08 8.86 24.90
CA GLU A 303 62.20 9.78 26.06
C GLU A 303 63.34 9.31 27.02
N SER A 304 63.43 8.00 27.30
CA SER A 304 64.49 7.42 28.12
C SER A 304 65.89 7.64 27.50
N ILE A 305 66.00 7.61 26.18
CA ILE A 305 67.24 7.91 25.47
C ILE A 305 67.54 9.44 25.55
N GLN A 306 66.53 10.28 25.35
CA GLN A 306 66.66 11.72 25.37
C GLN A 306 67.07 12.24 26.77
N ASP A 307 66.50 11.65 27.81
CA ASP A 307 66.85 12.00 29.23
C ASP A 307 68.19 11.40 29.68
N GLY A 308 68.90 10.66 28.81
CA GLY A 308 70.16 10.03 29.13
C GLY A 308 70.07 8.82 30.06
N ALA A 309 68.86 8.42 30.42
CA ALA A 309 68.63 7.25 31.29
C ALA A 309 68.96 5.92 30.56
N ARG A 310 68.91 5.90 29.21
CA ARG A 310 69.23 4.75 28.39
C ARG A 310 70.15 5.14 27.23
N GLN A 311 71.21 4.37 27.04
CA GLN A 311 72.13 4.61 25.92
C GLN A 311 71.56 4.01 24.61
N PRO A 312 71.66 4.71 23.46
CA PRO A 312 71.20 4.23 22.16
C PRO A 312 72.14 3.15 21.60
N THR A 313 72.15 1.98 22.22
CA THR A 313 72.94 0.83 21.75
C THR A 313 72.36 0.26 20.46
N PRO A 314 73.14 -0.46 19.62
CA PRO A 314 72.61 -1.14 18.43
C PRO A 314 71.39 -2.03 18.70
N ALA A 315 71.33 -2.66 19.88
CA ALA A 315 70.20 -3.48 20.31
C ALA A 315 68.93 -2.66 20.57
N VAL A 316 69.05 -1.48 21.22
CA VAL A 316 67.94 -0.59 21.45
C VAL A 316 67.41 -0.03 20.14
N VAL A 317 68.29 0.38 19.23
CA VAL A 317 67.90 0.86 17.90
C VAL A 317 67.21 -0.24 17.10
N ALA A 318 67.68 -1.49 17.18
CA ALA A 318 67.07 -2.63 16.55
C ALA A 318 65.65 -2.92 17.09
N ASN A 319 65.46 -2.80 18.41
CA ASN A 319 64.14 -2.94 19.06
C ASN A 319 63.16 -1.81 18.61
N LEU A 320 63.61 -0.53 18.64
CA LEU A 320 62.80 0.59 18.14
C LEU A 320 62.40 0.36 16.68
N ARG A 321 63.34 -0.09 15.83
CA ARG A 321 63.02 -0.41 14.43
C ARG A 321 62.01 -1.56 14.29
N ALA A 322 62.11 -2.59 15.12
CA ALA A 322 61.17 -3.71 15.12
C ALA A 322 59.75 -3.24 15.46
N GLU A 323 59.62 -2.33 16.45
CA GLU A 323 58.36 -1.75 16.86
C GLU A 323 57.74 -0.85 15.78
N VAL A 324 58.56 0.00 15.13
CA VAL A 324 58.08 0.79 13.95
C VAL A 324 57.60 -0.12 12.83
N LEU A 325 58.36 -1.18 12.51
CA LEU A 325 57.96 -2.15 11.47
C LEU A 325 56.66 -2.88 11.86
N GLN A 326 56.43 -3.13 13.14
CA GLN A 326 55.19 -3.69 13.64
C GLN A 326 54.00 -2.72 13.44
N LEU A 327 54.17 -1.45 13.73
CA LEU A 327 53.16 -0.43 13.47
C LEU A 327 52.84 -0.31 11.98
N VAL A 328 53.84 -0.32 11.12
CA VAL A 328 53.65 -0.33 9.65
C VAL A 328 52.83 -1.54 9.19
N ARG A 329 53.14 -2.73 9.72
CA ARG A 329 52.35 -3.93 9.42
C ARG A 329 50.90 -3.77 9.88
N LEU A 330 50.67 -3.27 11.10
CA LEU A 330 49.35 -3.08 11.67
C LEU A 330 48.52 -2.13 10.83
N VAL A 331 49.09 -1.00 10.35
CA VAL A 331 48.43 -0.04 9.46
C VAL A 331 48.10 -0.66 8.12
N ASN A 332 49.02 -1.44 7.51
CA ASN A 332 48.77 -2.13 6.25
C ASN A 332 47.67 -3.20 6.38
N ASP A 333 47.66 -3.94 7.49
CA ASP A 333 46.63 -4.93 7.83
C ASP A 333 45.26 -4.29 7.93
N LEU A 334 45.19 -3.14 8.64
CA LEU A 334 43.98 -2.33 8.79
C LEU A 334 43.49 -1.82 7.44
N HIS A 335 44.39 -1.30 6.60
CA HIS A 335 44.06 -0.84 5.26
C HIS A 335 43.49 -2.01 4.40
N THR A 336 44.14 -3.19 4.45
CA THR A 336 43.69 -4.38 3.72
C THR A 336 42.26 -4.79 4.13
N LEU A 337 41.98 -4.84 5.45
CA LEU A 337 40.66 -5.17 5.96
C LEU A 337 39.61 -4.11 5.57
N SER A 338 39.97 -2.83 5.67
CA SER A 338 39.07 -1.74 5.29
C SER A 338 38.68 -1.80 3.80
N MET A 339 39.64 -2.14 2.94
CA MET A 339 39.39 -2.33 1.50
C MET A 339 38.53 -3.59 1.23
N ALA A 340 38.76 -4.66 1.99
CA ALA A 340 37.95 -5.88 1.89
C ALA A 340 36.50 -5.66 2.31
N ASP A 341 36.24 -4.93 3.42
CA ASP A 341 34.89 -4.59 3.90
C ASP A 341 34.11 -3.77 2.88
N LEU A 342 34.80 -2.94 2.10
CA LEU A 342 34.21 -2.16 1.00
C LEU A 342 34.00 -2.99 -0.29
N GLY A 343 34.39 -4.27 -0.31
CA GLY A 343 34.43 -5.08 -1.53
C GLY A 343 35.43 -4.58 -2.57
N ALA A 344 36.37 -3.72 -2.14
CA ALA A 344 37.33 -3.03 -3.00
C ALA A 344 38.76 -3.59 -2.89
N LEU A 345 38.92 -4.78 -2.29
CA LEU A 345 40.25 -5.45 -2.23
C LEU A 345 40.63 -5.85 -3.65
N ALA A 346 41.41 -4.99 -4.31
CA ALA A 346 41.93 -5.28 -5.64
C ALA A 346 42.90 -6.45 -5.59
N CYS A 347 42.68 -7.44 -6.46
CA CYS A 347 43.58 -8.55 -6.70
C CYS A 347 44.16 -8.44 -8.12
N GLU A 348 45.48 -8.60 -8.25
CA GLU A 348 46.16 -8.66 -9.53
C GLU A 348 46.33 -10.12 -9.97
N PHE A 349 45.30 -10.66 -10.62
CA PHE A 349 45.29 -12.06 -11.05
C PHE A 349 46.26 -12.29 -12.17
N ALA A 350 47.13 -13.27 -11.98
CA ALA A 350 48.12 -13.70 -12.98
C ALA A 350 48.19 -15.25 -13.07
N ASP A 351 48.46 -15.77 -14.26
CA ASP A 351 48.68 -17.19 -14.45
C ASP A 351 50.06 -17.60 -13.90
N GLY A 352 50.08 -18.63 -13.05
CA GLY A 352 51.31 -19.06 -12.45
C GLY A 352 51.28 -20.51 -11.95
N ASP A 353 52.45 -20.99 -11.50
CA ASP A 353 52.60 -22.28 -10.86
C ASP A 353 52.26 -22.14 -9.36
N ALA A 354 51.05 -22.58 -9.01
CA ALA A 354 50.55 -22.52 -7.65
C ALA A 354 51.35 -23.43 -6.72
N THR A 355 51.71 -24.62 -7.17
CA THR A 355 52.53 -25.60 -6.41
C THR A 355 53.87 -25.01 -6.02
N ALA A 356 54.59 -24.41 -6.98
CA ALA A 356 55.88 -23.78 -6.71
C ALA A 356 55.74 -22.57 -5.74
N ALA A 357 54.67 -21.75 -5.88
CA ALA A 357 54.44 -20.61 -5.00
C ALA A 357 54.15 -21.05 -3.56
N LEU A 358 53.24 -22.03 -3.35
CA LEU A 358 52.90 -22.55 -2.04
C LEU A 358 54.13 -23.22 -1.36
N THR A 359 54.89 -24.05 -2.13
CA THR A 359 56.10 -24.71 -1.63
C THR A 359 57.14 -23.68 -1.17
N ARG A 360 57.44 -22.66 -1.98
CA ARG A 360 58.39 -21.59 -1.60
C ARG A 360 57.94 -20.82 -0.35
N ALA A 361 56.64 -20.52 -0.26
CA ALA A 361 56.10 -19.83 0.91
C ALA A 361 56.29 -20.65 2.20
N VAL A 362 56.00 -21.96 2.18
CA VAL A 362 56.19 -22.86 3.32
C VAL A 362 57.67 -23.03 3.67
N GLN A 363 58.54 -23.22 2.68
CA GLN A 363 60.00 -23.40 2.91
C GLN A 363 60.65 -22.22 3.63
N ARG A 364 60.20 -21.00 3.42
CA ARG A 364 60.72 -19.82 4.14
C ARG A 364 60.51 -19.91 5.65
N PHE A 365 59.57 -20.72 6.11
CA PHE A 365 59.29 -20.90 7.53
C PHE A 365 60.05 -22.04 8.18
N SER A 366 60.76 -22.88 7.44
CA SER A 366 61.49 -24.05 7.98
C SER A 366 62.49 -23.65 9.10
N VAL A 367 63.37 -22.69 8.82
CA VAL A 367 64.35 -22.21 9.81
C VAL A 367 63.70 -21.59 11.05
N ARG A 368 62.54 -20.92 10.87
CA ARG A 368 61.81 -20.34 12.00
C ARG A 368 61.11 -21.40 12.84
N ALA A 369 60.56 -22.44 12.19
CA ALA A 369 59.97 -23.59 12.85
C ALA A 369 61.00 -24.35 13.68
N ASP A 370 62.16 -24.64 13.09
CA ASP A 370 63.29 -25.33 13.78
C ASP A 370 63.76 -24.54 15.02
N LYS A 371 63.89 -23.20 14.90
CA LYS A 371 64.26 -22.33 16.02
C LYS A 371 63.18 -22.28 17.11
N ALA A 372 61.91 -22.47 16.74
CA ALA A 372 60.82 -22.56 17.67
C ALA A 372 60.62 -23.97 18.27
N GLY A 373 61.42 -24.94 17.89
CA GLY A 373 61.32 -26.33 18.35
C GLY A 373 60.08 -27.06 17.78
N LEU A 374 59.63 -26.64 16.60
CA LEU A 374 58.46 -27.20 15.93
C LEU A 374 58.82 -27.92 14.64
N ALA A 375 58.24 -29.09 14.41
CA ALA A 375 58.42 -29.83 13.17
C ALA A 375 57.43 -29.32 12.10
N LEU A 376 57.97 -28.75 11.01
CA LEU A 376 57.14 -28.29 9.87
C LEU A 376 57.13 -29.37 8.77
N HIS A 377 55.96 -29.93 8.54
CA HIS A 377 55.76 -30.97 7.53
C HIS A 377 54.99 -30.44 6.33
N LEU A 378 55.57 -30.58 5.15
CA LEU A 378 54.93 -30.23 3.89
C LEU A 378 54.53 -31.51 3.15
N GLN A 379 53.22 -31.66 2.89
CA GLN A 379 52.68 -32.71 2.02
C GLN A 379 52.15 -32.04 0.74
N ALA A 380 53.06 -31.89 -0.22
CA ALA A 380 52.73 -31.24 -1.49
C ALA A 380 51.79 -32.11 -2.31
N GLY A 381 50.73 -31.53 -2.81
CA GLY A 381 49.81 -32.13 -3.78
C GLY A 381 50.40 -32.16 -5.21
N PRO A 382 49.62 -32.57 -6.21
CA PRO A 382 50.04 -32.58 -7.59
C PRO A 382 50.41 -31.18 -8.10
N PRO A 383 51.32 -31.10 -9.11
CA PRO A 383 51.60 -29.80 -9.77
C PRO A 383 50.34 -29.19 -10.36
N VAL A 384 50.09 -27.95 -10.06
CA VAL A 384 48.89 -27.25 -10.51
C VAL A 384 49.22 -25.80 -10.87
N ARG A 385 48.62 -25.33 -11.96
CA ARG A 385 48.62 -23.92 -12.37
C ARG A 385 47.32 -23.29 -11.97
N ALA A 386 47.36 -22.02 -11.55
CA ALA A 386 46.19 -21.27 -11.18
C ALA A 386 46.34 -19.82 -11.65
N ARG A 387 45.21 -19.13 -11.75
CA ARG A 387 45.15 -17.70 -12.01
C ARG A 387 44.79 -16.98 -10.71
N TRP A 388 45.83 -16.62 -9.96
CA TRP A 388 45.72 -16.01 -8.64
C TRP A 388 46.52 -14.73 -8.52
N ASP A 389 46.21 -13.90 -7.52
CA ASP A 389 47.17 -12.93 -7.01
C ASP A 389 48.13 -13.63 -6.06
N PHE A 390 49.32 -14.01 -6.60
CA PHE A 390 50.33 -14.77 -5.86
C PHE A 390 50.88 -13.99 -4.67
N GLY A 391 50.90 -12.65 -4.70
CA GLY A 391 51.30 -11.83 -3.56
C GLY A 391 50.32 -11.96 -2.39
N ARG A 392 49.03 -11.95 -2.69
CA ARG A 392 47.98 -12.18 -1.69
C ARG A 392 47.95 -13.60 -1.18
N ILE A 393 48.19 -14.60 -2.03
CA ILE A 393 48.29 -16.00 -1.61
C ILE A 393 49.54 -16.22 -0.71
N GLU A 394 50.67 -15.58 -1.00
CA GLU A 394 51.84 -15.61 -0.12
C GLU A 394 51.53 -14.93 1.24
N GLN A 395 50.78 -13.81 1.26
CA GLN A 395 50.30 -13.15 2.48
C GLN A 395 49.38 -14.09 3.30
N LEU A 396 48.42 -14.77 2.64
CA LEU A 396 47.58 -15.78 3.26
C LEU A 396 48.38 -16.85 3.99
N LEU A 397 49.30 -17.52 3.28
CA LEU A 397 50.16 -18.56 3.86
C LEU A 397 51.03 -18.03 4.99
N THR A 398 51.59 -16.83 4.84
CA THR A 398 52.36 -16.16 5.88
C THR A 398 51.54 -16.00 7.15
N ASN A 399 50.31 -15.50 7.03
CA ASN A 399 49.41 -15.32 8.16
C ASN A 399 49.06 -16.64 8.85
N LEU A 400 48.73 -17.69 8.07
CA LEU A 400 48.40 -19.02 8.61
C LEU A 400 49.60 -19.64 9.34
N LEU A 401 50.78 -19.62 8.72
CA LEU A 401 51.99 -20.21 9.29
C LEU A 401 52.50 -19.43 10.51
N GLU A 402 52.47 -18.09 10.47
CA GLU A 402 52.79 -17.27 11.64
C GLU A 402 51.86 -17.53 12.82
N ASN A 403 50.57 -17.76 12.52
CA ASN A 403 49.57 -18.11 13.53
C ASN A 403 49.94 -19.49 14.15
N SER A 404 50.15 -20.52 13.33
CA SER A 404 50.50 -21.85 13.81
C SER A 404 51.83 -21.87 14.59
N LEU A 405 52.90 -21.24 14.10
CA LEU A 405 54.19 -21.16 14.82
C LEU A 405 54.10 -20.39 16.15
N ARG A 406 53.19 -19.45 16.29
CA ARG A 406 53.01 -18.67 17.50
C ARG A 406 52.25 -19.41 18.58
N TYR A 407 51.19 -20.14 18.19
CA TYR A 407 50.27 -20.74 19.14
C TYR A 407 50.57 -22.19 19.46
N THR A 408 51.32 -22.88 18.60
CA THR A 408 51.77 -24.26 18.87
C THR A 408 52.81 -24.28 19.99
N THR A 409 52.59 -25.17 20.96
CA THR A 409 53.54 -25.36 22.07
C THR A 409 54.64 -26.34 21.64
N ALA A 410 55.93 -25.98 21.87
CA ALA A 410 57.03 -26.87 21.61
C ALA A 410 57.19 -27.90 22.76
N PRO A 411 57.54 -29.18 22.44
CA PRO A 411 57.69 -29.75 21.11
C PRO A 411 56.33 -29.96 20.45
N GLY A 412 56.21 -29.51 19.19
CA GLY A 412 54.96 -29.59 18.44
C GLY A 412 55.20 -29.74 16.94
N GLN A 413 54.14 -29.83 16.18
CA GLN A 413 54.23 -29.96 14.75
C GLN A 413 53.18 -29.11 14.02
N VAL A 414 53.55 -28.65 12.83
CA VAL A 414 52.69 -27.93 11.89
C VAL A 414 52.73 -28.68 10.57
N ARG A 415 51.58 -29.03 10.04
CA ARG A 415 51.43 -29.75 8.78
C ARG A 415 50.71 -28.88 7.77
N VAL A 416 51.29 -28.71 6.59
CA VAL A 416 50.69 -28.05 5.44
C VAL A 416 50.47 -29.09 4.35
N GLN A 417 49.25 -29.18 3.88
CA GLN A 417 48.91 -30.12 2.81
C GLN A 417 47.89 -29.47 1.85
N TRP A 418 47.97 -29.86 0.59
CA TRP A 418 46.93 -29.50 -0.37
C TRP A 418 46.63 -30.65 -1.32
N ALA A 419 45.39 -30.62 -1.80
CA ALA A 419 44.89 -31.49 -2.85
C ALA A 419 44.19 -30.68 -3.91
N VAL A 420 44.05 -31.23 -5.10
CA VAL A 420 43.29 -30.61 -6.19
C VAL A 420 42.07 -31.47 -6.49
N THR A 421 40.89 -30.89 -6.45
CA THR A 421 39.65 -31.58 -6.75
C THR A 421 38.92 -30.75 -7.83
N ALA A 422 38.80 -31.30 -9.03
CA ALA A 422 38.27 -30.60 -10.21
C ALA A 422 39.01 -29.26 -10.45
N ASP A 423 38.32 -28.15 -10.32
CA ASP A 423 38.84 -26.78 -10.57
C ASP A 423 39.19 -26.05 -9.27
N THR A 424 39.35 -26.75 -8.14
CA THR A 424 39.56 -26.15 -6.83
C THR A 424 40.79 -26.78 -6.14
N LEU A 425 41.62 -25.94 -5.53
CA LEU A 425 42.68 -26.35 -4.65
C LEU A 425 42.20 -26.27 -3.19
N GLU A 426 42.30 -27.44 -2.49
CA GLU A 426 42.01 -27.57 -1.07
C GLU A 426 43.32 -27.53 -0.29
N LEU A 427 43.58 -26.43 0.42
CA LEU A 427 44.75 -26.24 1.28
C LEU A 427 44.36 -26.43 2.74
N ARG A 428 45.16 -27.19 3.49
CA ARG A 428 44.99 -27.32 4.94
C ARG A 428 46.28 -26.98 5.66
N VAL A 429 46.14 -26.22 6.73
CA VAL A 429 47.23 -25.93 7.69
C VAL A 429 46.74 -26.43 9.05
N ASP A 430 47.38 -27.51 9.53
CA ASP A 430 47.09 -28.15 10.79
C ASP A 430 48.21 -27.87 11.78
N ASP A 431 47.87 -27.53 13.02
CA ASP A 431 48.84 -27.43 14.10
C ASP A 431 48.50 -28.34 15.29
N SER A 432 49.53 -28.58 16.15
CA SER A 432 49.34 -29.34 17.38
C SER A 432 48.98 -28.46 18.56
N LEU A 433 48.65 -29.08 19.71
CA LEU A 433 48.23 -28.42 20.94
C LEU A 433 48.85 -27.03 21.18
N PRO A 434 48.05 -26.06 21.76
CA PRO A 434 46.87 -26.27 22.59
C PRO A 434 45.52 -26.11 21.91
N GLY A 435 45.37 -25.86 20.64
CA GLY A 435 44.11 -25.74 19.95
C GLY A 435 43.20 -24.57 20.44
N VAL A 436 42.02 -24.50 19.86
CA VAL A 436 40.97 -23.51 20.13
C VAL A 436 39.74 -24.23 20.67
N ALA A 437 39.02 -23.61 21.63
CA ALA A 437 37.79 -24.19 22.15
C ALA A 437 36.71 -24.26 21.06
N PRO A 438 35.84 -25.30 21.04
CA PRO A 438 34.82 -25.46 20.01
C PRO A 438 33.90 -24.27 19.85
N GLU A 439 33.56 -23.59 20.95
CA GLU A 439 32.73 -22.36 20.98
C GLU A 439 33.40 -21.17 20.30
N ASP A 440 34.72 -21.15 20.24
CA ASP A 440 35.52 -20.05 19.69
C ASP A 440 35.85 -20.25 18.19
N LEU A 441 35.72 -21.50 17.66
CA LEU A 441 36.07 -21.81 16.27
C LEU A 441 35.36 -20.93 15.25
N GLY A 442 34.08 -20.56 15.49
CA GLY A 442 33.31 -19.67 14.61
C GLY A 442 33.82 -18.23 14.59
N GLN A 443 34.59 -17.83 15.62
CA GLN A 443 35.03 -16.44 15.82
C GLN A 443 36.51 -16.22 15.51
N VAL A 444 37.30 -17.27 15.19
CA VAL A 444 38.73 -17.13 14.94
C VAL A 444 39.08 -16.21 13.77
N PHE A 445 38.17 -16.05 12.84
CA PHE A 445 38.30 -15.14 11.71
C PHE A 445 37.76 -13.73 11.97
N ASP A 446 37.17 -13.45 13.14
CA ASP A 446 36.73 -12.10 13.47
C ASP A 446 37.93 -11.19 13.73
N PRO A 447 37.93 -9.96 13.24
CA PRO A 447 39.04 -9.05 13.45
C PRO A 447 39.35 -8.87 14.94
N LEU A 448 40.65 -9.01 15.30
CA LEU A 448 41.18 -8.86 16.67
C LEU A 448 40.69 -9.91 17.68
N PHE A 449 40.03 -10.95 17.23
CA PHE A 449 39.65 -12.06 18.09
C PHE A 449 40.91 -12.76 18.65
N ARG A 450 40.84 -13.08 19.92
CA ARG A 450 41.89 -13.85 20.64
C ARG A 450 41.25 -14.75 21.67
N ALA A 451 41.52 -16.05 21.63
CA ALA A 451 41.00 -16.99 22.62
C ALA A 451 41.54 -16.66 24.03
N ASP A 452 40.69 -16.76 25.06
CA ASP A 452 41.00 -16.31 26.43
C ASP A 452 42.25 -16.94 27.03
N LYS A 453 42.59 -18.16 26.68
CA LYS A 453 43.82 -18.84 27.10
C LYS A 453 45.10 -18.12 26.62
N ALA A 454 45.04 -17.45 25.48
CA ALA A 454 46.13 -16.65 24.95
C ALA A 454 46.28 -15.32 25.71
N ARG A 455 45.18 -14.77 26.28
CA ARG A 455 45.18 -13.58 27.14
C ARG A 455 45.82 -13.81 28.50
N GLN A 456 45.52 -14.98 29.14
CA GLN A 456 46.06 -15.31 30.47
C GLN A 456 47.57 -15.51 30.51
N ARG A 457 48.20 -16.02 29.45
CA ARG A 457 49.67 -16.20 29.37
C ARG A 457 50.45 -14.90 29.39
N ARG A 458 49.86 -13.77 28.93
CA ARG A 458 50.46 -12.42 28.98
C ARG A 458 50.45 -11.80 30.39
N HIS A 459 49.49 -12.14 31.24
CA HIS A 459 49.34 -11.56 32.58
C HIS A 459 50.03 -12.35 33.70
N GLY A 460 50.43 -13.62 33.42
CA GLY A 460 51.00 -14.50 34.43
C GLY A 460 52.52 -14.65 34.42
N GLY A 461 53.27 -14.06 33.50
CA GLY A 461 54.69 -14.29 33.30
C GLY A 461 55.60 -13.10 33.60
N HIS A 462 55.74 -12.71 34.86
CA HIS A 462 56.88 -11.89 35.34
C HIS A 462 58.04 -12.82 35.73
N GLY A 463 58.55 -13.62 34.76
CA GLY A 463 59.67 -14.51 35.00
C GLY A 463 60.44 -14.72 33.72
N ALA A 464 61.63 -14.11 33.66
CA ALA A 464 62.84 -14.47 32.88
C ALA A 464 62.66 -15.46 31.69
N ALA A 465 62.07 -15.03 30.62
CA ALA A 465 62.10 -15.70 29.33
C ALA A 465 62.47 -14.67 28.26
N GLY A 466 63.38 -15.05 27.37
CA GLY A 466 64.18 -14.19 26.52
C GLY A 466 63.45 -13.14 25.68
N ALA A 467 64.19 -12.13 25.29
CA ALA A 467 63.84 -10.94 24.52
C ALA A 467 63.09 -11.14 23.17
N ASN A 468 62.66 -12.37 22.87
CA ASN A 468 61.99 -12.73 21.62
C ASN A 468 60.43 -12.92 21.73
N GLU A 469 59.84 -12.88 22.94
CA GLU A 469 58.40 -13.09 23.16
C GLU A 469 57.51 -11.83 23.08
N ALA A 470 58.13 -10.65 22.88
CA ALA A 470 57.42 -9.36 22.91
C ALA A 470 56.60 -9.01 21.67
N ILE A 471 56.64 -9.83 20.60
CA ILE A 471 55.91 -9.52 19.36
C ILE A 471 54.54 -10.19 19.39
N GLY A 472 53.62 -9.61 20.12
CA GLY A 472 52.22 -9.99 20.14
C GLY A 472 51.57 -9.76 18.76
N GLY A 473 50.94 -10.80 18.19
CA GLY A 473 50.20 -10.65 16.95
C GLY A 473 48.99 -9.71 17.08
N SER A 474 48.69 -8.96 16.03
CA SER A 474 47.59 -8.02 15.96
C SER A 474 46.19 -8.64 16.10
N GLY A 475 46.07 -9.97 15.95
CA GLY A 475 44.74 -10.61 15.86
C GLY A 475 44.04 -10.36 14.52
N LEU A 476 44.74 -9.78 13.54
CA LEU A 476 44.19 -9.45 12.22
C LEU A 476 44.55 -10.52 11.15
N GLY A 477 45.56 -11.36 11.39
CA GLY A 477 46.07 -12.29 10.37
C GLY A 477 45.00 -13.23 9.81
N LEU A 478 44.18 -13.85 10.67
CA LEU A 478 43.15 -14.77 10.22
C LEU A 478 41.98 -14.05 9.54
N SER A 479 41.59 -12.84 9.99
CA SER A 479 40.58 -12.04 9.31
C SER A 479 41.04 -11.55 7.93
N ILE A 480 42.30 -11.18 7.78
CA ILE A 480 42.92 -10.89 6.49
C ILE A 480 42.97 -12.13 5.61
N SER A 481 43.28 -13.30 6.18
CA SER A 481 43.24 -14.57 5.45
C SER A 481 41.86 -14.84 4.86
N ARG A 482 40.78 -14.62 5.64
CA ARG A 482 39.40 -14.72 5.16
C ARG A 482 39.14 -13.72 4.04
N ALA A 483 39.56 -12.48 4.19
CA ALA A 483 39.38 -11.45 3.17
C ALA A 483 40.07 -11.78 1.85
N ILE A 484 41.33 -12.28 1.91
CA ILE A 484 42.08 -12.71 0.73
C ILE A 484 41.39 -13.88 0.02
N VAL A 485 40.95 -14.90 0.78
CA VAL A 485 40.27 -16.07 0.23
C VAL A 485 38.93 -15.66 -0.43
N GLN A 486 38.16 -14.78 0.21
CA GLN A 486 36.93 -14.27 -0.37
C GLN A 486 37.17 -13.45 -1.66
N ALA A 487 38.24 -12.64 -1.70
CA ALA A 487 38.63 -11.90 -2.90
C ALA A 487 39.05 -12.81 -4.06
N HIS A 488 39.47 -14.04 -3.75
CA HIS A 488 39.73 -15.10 -4.74
C HIS A 488 38.52 -16.01 -4.98
N HIS A 489 37.30 -15.61 -4.55
CA HIS A 489 36.06 -16.40 -4.65
C HIS A 489 36.15 -17.78 -3.98
N GLY A 490 37.05 -17.93 -3.02
CA GLY A 490 37.28 -19.15 -2.25
C GLY A 490 36.49 -19.19 -0.94
N ARG A 491 36.74 -20.27 -0.18
CA ARG A 491 36.16 -20.49 1.15
C ARG A 491 37.24 -20.81 2.16
N ILE A 492 37.11 -20.34 3.40
CA ILE A 492 38.01 -20.64 4.52
C ILE A 492 37.17 -21.03 5.74
N ASP A 493 37.54 -22.13 6.36
CA ASP A 493 36.88 -22.70 7.54
C ASP A 493 37.93 -23.10 8.59
N ALA A 494 37.51 -23.16 9.86
CA ALA A 494 38.38 -23.58 10.97
C ALA A 494 37.75 -24.74 11.72
N HIS A 495 38.56 -25.74 12.00
CA HIS A 495 38.16 -26.98 12.69
C HIS A 495 39.20 -27.38 13.74
N ALA A 496 38.85 -28.32 14.62
CA ALA A 496 39.83 -28.98 15.44
C ALA A 496 40.78 -29.83 14.57
N SER A 497 42.08 -29.69 14.79
CA SER A 497 43.10 -30.48 14.08
C SER A 497 43.21 -31.88 14.65
N ASP A 498 43.46 -32.88 13.78
CA ASP A 498 43.79 -34.25 14.18
C ASP A 498 45.10 -34.31 15.01
N LEU A 499 45.92 -33.26 14.95
CA LEU A 499 47.11 -33.08 15.76
C LEU A 499 46.83 -32.51 17.15
N GLY A 500 45.56 -32.21 17.46
CA GLY A 500 45.09 -31.67 18.73
C GLY A 500 45.08 -30.15 18.82
N GLY A 501 45.41 -29.45 17.76
CA GLY A 501 45.41 -27.99 17.66
C GLY A 501 44.29 -27.45 16.79
N LEU A 502 44.60 -26.44 15.96
CA LEU A 502 43.72 -25.78 15.00
C LEU A 502 44.00 -26.29 13.58
N CYS A 503 42.97 -26.63 12.83
CA CYS A 503 43.03 -26.85 11.39
C CYS A 503 42.35 -25.65 10.70
N VAL A 504 43.06 -24.97 9.82
CA VAL A 504 42.50 -23.99 8.90
C VAL A 504 42.45 -24.63 7.51
N ALA A 505 41.23 -24.79 6.99
CA ALA A 505 40.97 -25.35 5.67
C ALA A 505 40.60 -24.21 4.71
N VAL A 506 41.25 -24.15 3.56
CA VAL A 506 41.04 -23.11 2.53
C VAL A 506 40.77 -23.80 1.21
N SER A 507 39.68 -23.40 0.57
CA SER A 507 39.27 -23.84 -0.76
C SER A 507 39.39 -22.68 -1.74
N LEU A 508 40.22 -22.83 -2.77
CA LEU A 508 40.49 -21.78 -3.75
C LEU A 508 40.19 -22.27 -5.17
N PRO A 509 39.31 -21.59 -5.93
CA PRO A 509 39.18 -21.87 -7.36
C PRO A 509 40.49 -21.66 -8.09
N LEU A 510 40.85 -22.57 -9.03
CA LEU A 510 42.07 -22.42 -9.84
C LEU A 510 41.96 -21.23 -10.81
N ASN A 511 40.74 -20.88 -11.18
CA ASN A 511 40.46 -19.70 -11.99
C ASN A 511 39.25 -18.94 -11.41
N PRO A 512 39.46 -17.99 -10.51
CA PRO A 512 38.38 -17.25 -9.85
C PRO A 512 37.59 -16.32 -10.77
N GLU A 513 38.09 -15.92 -11.93
CA GLU A 513 37.37 -15.10 -12.91
C GLU A 513 36.38 -15.93 -13.78
N ALA A 514 36.46 -17.24 -13.74
CA ALA A 514 35.56 -18.15 -14.47
C ALA A 514 34.45 -18.74 -13.58
N ALA A 515 34.40 -18.40 -12.28
CA ALA A 515 33.51 -18.98 -11.27
C ALA A 515 32.30 -18.00 -11.01
#